data_ba7826bb57daf5cd557bec50bf55f470
#
_entry.id   ba7826bb57daf5cd557bec50bf55f470
#
_cell.length_a   1.000
_cell.length_b   1.000
_cell.length_c   1.000
_cell.angle_alpha   90.00
_cell.angle_beta   90.00
_cell.angle_gamma   90.00
#
_symmetry.space_group_name_H-M   'P 1'
#
loop_
_entity.id
_entity.type
_entity.pdbx_description
1 polymer ?
#
loop_
_entity_poly.entity_id
_entity_poly.type
_entity_poly.pdbx_seq_one_letter_code
_entity_poly.pdbx_strand_id
1 'polypeptide(L)'
;MGTTPAPPGEAVALLTRHTGEPAAIQILSDRRGSRAWKLQGPKRAVALKANNPHGDDARDKAGEMAQEDDHLCRLTAAGALSPDYRVSAGTWDGGRWLAVNWIDGAPLWRALALARGPEGDRASIRPWLAGIARTWTEQLALMHAAGWAHADVQPTNTLVTHDGHAAVIDYALACGPGDGRRVPYRGALTHTTAPEIATQILDTPADTHVQAQPPGDMWGLGASLFWCWTGQRPVAYDDDLDRLQKLAVIARGATTALRDVRPWPFPEFEDAVTGCLAPDPADRPTTKELTAAW
;
A
#
# COMPACT_ATOMS: atom_id res chain seq x y z
N MET A 1 1.38 3.04 -33.91
CA MET A 1 0.87 2.15 -32.84
C MET A 1 2.08 1.64 -32.09
N GLY A 2 2.33 2.12 -30.87
CA GLY A 2 3.44 1.62 -30.04
C GLY A 2 3.15 0.16 -29.66
N THR A 3 4.12 -0.72 -29.84
CA THR A 3 4.02 -2.10 -29.39
C THR A 3 3.88 -2.10 -27.86
N THR A 4 2.83 -2.72 -27.34
CA THR A 4 2.68 -2.95 -25.88
C THR A 4 3.94 -3.70 -25.40
N PRO A 5 4.64 -3.19 -24.37
CA PRO A 5 5.86 -3.83 -23.91
C PRO A 5 5.56 -5.23 -23.37
N ALA A 6 6.28 -6.22 -23.91
CA ALA A 6 6.17 -7.59 -23.45
C ALA A 6 6.87 -7.78 -22.10
N PRO A 7 6.40 -8.71 -21.25
CA PRO A 7 7.10 -9.09 -20.03
C PRO A 7 8.41 -9.84 -20.37
N PRO A 8 9.38 -9.92 -19.43
CA PRO A 8 10.60 -10.69 -19.60
C PRO A 8 10.30 -12.16 -19.94
N GLY A 9 10.80 -12.64 -21.11
CA GLY A 9 10.52 -13.99 -21.59
C GLY A 9 11.00 -15.08 -20.62
N GLU A 10 12.14 -14.88 -19.97
CA GLU A 10 12.67 -15.80 -18.95
C GLU A 10 11.75 -15.91 -17.73
N ALA A 11 11.18 -14.77 -17.28
CA ALA A 11 10.20 -14.77 -16.20
C ALA A 11 8.94 -15.53 -16.59
N VAL A 12 8.40 -15.30 -17.79
CA VAL A 12 7.21 -16.00 -18.30
C VAL A 12 7.46 -17.51 -18.35
N ALA A 13 8.60 -17.96 -18.91
CA ALA A 13 8.95 -19.37 -19.00
C ALA A 13 9.06 -20.04 -17.63
N LEU A 14 9.64 -19.35 -16.62
CA LEU A 14 9.76 -19.86 -15.27
C LEU A 14 8.38 -19.94 -14.58
N LEU A 15 7.57 -18.89 -14.74
CA LEU A 15 6.26 -18.77 -14.10
C LEU A 15 5.21 -19.72 -14.70
N THR A 16 5.43 -20.23 -15.92
CA THR A 16 4.57 -21.25 -16.55
C THR A 16 4.41 -22.50 -15.67
N ARG A 17 5.44 -22.87 -14.91
CA ARG A 17 5.36 -24.00 -13.95
C ARG A 17 4.35 -23.73 -12.82
N HIS A 18 4.20 -22.46 -12.42
CA HIS A 18 3.30 -22.02 -11.35
C HIS A 18 1.88 -21.75 -11.86
N THR A 19 1.75 -21.04 -12.97
CA THR A 19 0.45 -20.66 -13.55
C THR A 19 -0.20 -21.78 -14.36
N GLY A 20 0.57 -22.78 -14.81
CA GLY A 20 0.27 -23.53 -15.98
C GLY A 20 0.62 -22.69 -17.22
N GLU A 21 0.25 -23.12 -18.41
CA GLU A 21 0.48 -22.33 -19.62
C GLU A 21 -0.33 -21.04 -19.55
N PRO A 22 0.29 -19.84 -19.68
CA PRO A 22 -0.44 -18.59 -19.59
C PRO A 22 -1.49 -18.48 -20.69
N ALA A 23 -2.75 -18.34 -20.30
CA ALA A 23 -3.85 -18.13 -21.23
C ALA A 23 -3.92 -16.67 -21.70
N ALA A 24 -3.50 -15.71 -20.85
CA ALA A 24 -3.48 -14.29 -21.16
C ALA A 24 -2.40 -13.54 -20.38
N ILE A 25 -1.81 -12.54 -21.02
CA ILE A 25 -0.90 -11.57 -20.43
C ILE A 25 -1.54 -10.18 -20.59
N GLN A 26 -1.81 -9.52 -19.48
CA GLN A 26 -2.39 -8.19 -19.44
C GLN A 26 -1.41 -7.22 -18.79
N ILE A 27 -1.10 -6.10 -19.45
CA ILE A 27 -0.35 -5.01 -18.83
C ILE A 27 -1.24 -4.29 -17.81
N LEU A 28 -0.70 -4.08 -16.61
CA LEU A 28 -1.35 -3.37 -15.51
C LEU A 28 -0.84 -1.94 -15.40
N SER A 29 0.46 -1.74 -15.58
CA SER A 29 1.09 -0.42 -15.55
C SER A 29 2.40 -0.40 -16.33
N ASP A 30 2.73 0.79 -16.88
CA ASP A 30 4.04 1.14 -17.43
C ASP A 30 4.33 2.57 -17.00
N ARG A 31 4.99 2.73 -15.86
CA ARG A 31 5.19 4.05 -15.24
C ARG A 31 6.53 4.12 -14.51
N ARG A 32 7.18 5.26 -14.57
CA ARG A 32 8.38 5.58 -13.78
C ARG A 32 9.46 4.50 -13.87
N GLY A 33 9.73 3.99 -15.08
CA GLY A 33 10.76 2.97 -15.28
C GLY A 33 10.42 1.57 -14.76
N SER A 34 9.20 1.33 -14.29
CA SER A 34 8.71 0.03 -13.83
C SER A 34 7.46 -0.38 -14.58
N ARG A 35 7.33 -1.67 -14.86
CA ARG A 35 6.21 -2.28 -15.56
C ARG A 35 5.61 -3.39 -14.74
N ALA A 36 4.30 -3.56 -14.85
CA ALA A 36 3.61 -4.67 -14.20
C ALA A 36 2.62 -5.32 -15.16
N TRP A 37 2.53 -6.65 -15.08
CA TRP A 37 1.61 -7.47 -15.86
C TRP A 37 0.87 -8.46 -14.96
N LYS A 38 -0.36 -8.81 -15.34
CA LYS A 38 -1.05 -10.01 -14.87
C LYS A 38 -0.79 -11.13 -15.86
N LEU A 39 -0.26 -12.25 -15.37
CA LEU A 39 -0.14 -13.51 -16.12
C LEU A 39 -1.23 -14.45 -15.61
N GLN A 40 -2.21 -14.74 -16.46
CA GLN A 40 -3.35 -15.61 -16.15
C GLN A 40 -3.16 -16.96 -16.79
N GLY A 41 -2.92 -17.97 -16.01
CA GLY A 41 -2.89 -19.37 -16.44
C GLY A 41 -4.07 -20.18 -15.91
N PRO A 42 -4.20 -21.46 -16.32
CA PRO A 42 -5.29 -22.32 -15.91
C PRO A 42 -5.24 -22.73 -14.43
N LYS A 43 -4.07 -22.71 -13.82
CA LYS A 43 -3.90 -23.09 -12.41
C LYS A 43 -4.02 -21.87 -11.48
N ARG A 44 -3.29 -20.80 -11.77
CA ARG A 44 -3.21 -19.59 -10.96
C ARG A 44 -2.92 -18.36 -11.82
N ALA A 45 -3.12 -17.19 -11.26
CA ALA A 45 -2.60 -15.95 -11.81
C ALA A 45 -1.48 -15.39 -10.94
N VAL A 46 -0.57 -14.63 -11.55
CA VAL A 46 0.50 -13.92 -10.86
C VAL A 46 0.55 -12.47 -11.33
N ALA A 47 0.97 -11.57 -10.44
CA ALA A 47 1.43 -10.24 -10.80
C ALA A 47 2.95 -10.30 -11.00
N LEU A 48 3.40 -9.88 -12.18
CA LEU A 48 4.82 -9.80 -12.52
C LEU A 48 5.20 -8.32 -12.63
N LYS A 49 6.14 -7.88 -11.81
CA LYS A 49 6.77 -6.56 -11.90
C LYS A 49 8.15 -6.72 -12.53
N ALA A 50 8.58 -5.77 -13.38
CA ALA A 50 9.95 -5.67 -13.86
C ALA A 50 10.33 -4.21 -14.10
N ASN A 51 11.60 -3.83 -13.85
CA ASN A 51 12.08 -2.53 -14.25
C ASN A 51 12.41 -2.51 -15.76
N ASN A 52 12.41 -1.31 -16.35
CA ASN A 52 12.93 -1.13 -17.70
C ASN A 52 14.47 -1.13 -17.65
N PRO A 53 15.16 -2.12 -18.22
CA PRO A 53 16.62 -2.21 -18.12
C PRO A 53 17.36 -1.14 -18.93
N HIS A 54 16.68 -0.47 -19.86
CA HIS A 54 17.24 0.55 -20.74
C HIS A 54 16.80 1.98 -20.39
N GLY A 55 16.13 2.19 -19.26
CA GLY A 55 15.74 3.53 -18.78
C GLY A 55 16.92 4.25 -18.11
N ASP A 56 16.87 5.57 -18.07
CA ASP A 56 17.91 6.41 -17.41
C ASP A 56 18.04 6.09 -15.91
N ASP A 57 16.97 5.62 -15.27
CA ASP A 57 16.87 5.21 -13.87
C ASP A 57 16.94 3.68 -13.66
N ALA A 58 17.36 2.93 -14.67
CA ALA A 58 17.31 1.46 -14.68
C ALA A 58 18.00 0.82 -13.46
N ARG A 59 19.15 1.39 -13.03
CA ARG A 59 19.94 0.88 -11.89
C ARG A 59 19.19 1.06 -10.57
N ASP A 60 18.60 2.23 -10.36
CA ASP A 60 17.86 2.55 -9.15
C ASP A 60 16.59 1.70 -9.07
N LYS A 61 15.88 1.55 -10.19
CA LYS A 61 14.69 0.69 -10.28
C LYS A 61 14.99 -0.79 -10.08
N ALA A 62 16.11 -1.28 -10.57
CA ALA A 62 16.57 -2.64 -10.26
C ALA A 62 16.91 -2.80 -8.77
N GLY A 63 17.46 -1.75 -8.14
CA GLY A 63 17.71 -1.69 -6.70
C GLY A 63 16.42 -1.73 -5.87
N GLU A 64 15.40 -0.94 -6.23
CA GLU A 64 14.08 -0.96 -5.61
C GLU A 64 13.42 -2.34 -5.70
N MET A 65 13.48 -3.00 -6.88
CA MET A 65 12.94 -4.35 -7.07
C MET A 65 13.65 -5.39 -6.22
N ALA A 66 14.98 -5.29 -6.10
CA ALA A 66 15.77 -6.18 -5.24
C ALA A 66 15.44 -5.97 -3.76
N GLN A 67 15.17 -4.74 -3.35
CA GLN A 67 14.75 -4.41 -1.99
C GLN A 67 13.37 -4.97 -1.68
N GLU A 68 12.39 -4.81 -2.59
CA GLU A 68 11.06 -5.41 -2.42
C GLU A 68 11.15 -6.93 -2.27
N ASP A 69 11.97 -7.60 -3.10
CA ASP A 69 12.19 -9.05 -3.01
C ASP A 69 12.77 -9.48 -1.65
N ASP A 70 13.76 -8.74 -1.14
CA ASP A 70 14.34 -8.96 0.19
C ASP A 70 13.30 -8.76 1.30
N HIS A 71 12.50 -7.69 1.23
CA HIS A 71 11.42 -7.44 2.19
C HIS A 71 10.43 -8.60 2.23
N LEU A 72 9.98 -9.10 1.07
CA LEU A 72 9.07 -10.24 1.01
C LEU A 72 9.66 -11.51 1.63
N CYS A 73 10.93 -11.80 1.37
CA CYS A 73 11.63 -12.93 1.98
C CYS A 73 11.70 -12.80 3.51
N ARG A 74 12.06 -11.63 4.01
CA ARG A 74 12.22 -11.37 5.45
C ARG A 74 10.89 -11.35 6.20
N LEU A 75 9.84 -10.73 5.62
CA LEU A 75 8.49 -10.73 6.17
C LEU A 75 7.91 -12.16 6.22
N THR A 76 8.16 -12.96 5.20
CA THR A 76 7.77 -14.38 5.18
C THR A 76 8.51 -15.16 6.27
N ALA A 77 9.82 -14.98 6.41
CA ALA A 77 10.61 -15.64 7.46
C ALA A 77 10.19 -15.23 8.87
N ALA A 78 9.71 -14.00 9.05
CA ALA A 78 9.16 -13.50 10.31
C ALA A 78 7.71 -13.93 10.58
N GLY A 79 7.06 -14.66 9.67
CA GLY A 79 5.66 -15.04 9.76
C GLY A 79 4.66 -13.90 9.56
N ALA A 80 5.14 -12.73 9.12
CA ALA A 80 4.34 -11.54 8.88
C ALA A 80 3.65 -11.53 7.50
N LEU A 81 4.08 -12.40 6.60
CA LEU A 81 3.53 -12.55 5.26
C LEU A 81 3.36 -14.04 4.92
N SER A 82 2.30 -14.37 4.20
CA SER A 82 2.09 -15.74 3.72
C SER A 82 3.26 -16.20 2.84
N PRO A 83 3.80 -17.42 3.05
CA PRO A 83 4.87 -17.97 2.23
C PRO A 83 4.48 -18.13 0.76
N ASP A 84 3.17 -18.22 0.48
CA ASP A 84 2.66 -18.34 -0.88
C ASP A 84 2.59 -16.99 -1.62
N TYR A 85 2.74 -15.84 -0.93
CA TYR A 85 2.58 -14.54 -1.58
C TYR A 85 3.69 -14.27 -2.60
N ARG A 86 4.96 -14.45 -2.22
CA ARG A 86 6.11 -14.35 -3.11
C ARG A 86 6.24 -15.63 -3.94
N VAL A 87 6.20 -15.51 -5.26
CA VAL A 87 6.34 -16.65 -6.18
C VAL A 87 7.78 -16.84 -6.59
N SER A 88 8.40 -15.84 -7.18
CA SER A 88 9.78 -15.90 -7.68
C SER A 88 10.31 -14.52 -8.02
N ALA A 89 11.63 -14.40 -8.12
CA ALA A 89 12.31 -13.22 -8.62
C ALA A 89 13.53 -13.62 -9.45
N GLY A 90 14.03 -12.70 -10.28
CA GLY A 90 15.20 -12.96 -11.12
C GLY A 90 15.73 -11.71 -11.80
N THR A 91 16.66 -11.93 -12.72
CA THR A 91 17.27 -10.89 -13.55
C THR A 91 16.86 -11.08 -15.01
N TRP A 92 16.89 -10.01 -15.78
CA TRP A 92 16.68 -10.05 -17.22
C TRP A 92 17.35 -8.84 -17.87
N ASP A 93 18.11 -9.05 -18.90
CA ASP A 93 18.75 -8.00 -19.71
C ASP A 93 19.40 -6.86 -18.87
N GLY A 94 20.03 -7.24 -17.75
CA GLY A 94 20.62 -6.27 -16.80
C GLY A 94 19.62 -5.64 -15.81
N GLY A 95 18.32 -5.89 -15.96
CA GLY A 95 17.28 -5.50 -15.01
C GLY A 95 16.89 -6.62 -14.05
N ARG A 96 15.80 -6.37 -13.30
CA ARG A 96 15.22 -7.32 -12.36
C ARG A 96 13.71 -7.47 -12.58
N TRP A 97 13.20 -8.62 -12.17
CA TRP A 97 11.78 -8.89 -12.10
C TRP A 97 11.42 -9.58 -10.78
N LEU A 98 10.18 -9.40 -10.35
CA LEU A 98 9.58 -10.00 -9.17
C LEU A 98 8.16 -10.44 -9.50
N ALA A 99 7.80 -11.66 -9.10
CA ALA A 99 6.45 -12.20 -9.26
C ALA A 99 5.84 -12.55 -7.90
N VAL A 100 4.61 -12.13 -7.71
CA VAL A 100 3.80 -12.45 -6.53
C VAL A 100 2.48 -13.10 -6.96
N ASN A 101 1.86 -13.90 -6.10
CA ASN A 101 0.53 -14.44 -6.36
C ASN A 101 -0.46 -13.30 -6.58
N TRP A 102 -1.31 -13.47 -7.61
CA TRP A 102 -2.38 -12.52 -7.91
C TRP A 102 -3.45 -12.58 -6.81
N ILE A 103 -3.88 -11.41 -6.36
CA ILE A 103 -5.02 -11.27 -5.46
C ILE A 103 -6.17 -10.68 -6.27
N ASP A 104 -7.29 -11.41 -6.35
CA ASP A 104 -8.51 -10.89 -6.97
C ASP A 104 -9.25 -9.98 -6.00
N GLY A 105 -9.39 -8.72 -6.38
CA GLY A 105 -10.02 -7.69 -5.57
C GLY A 105 -10.11 -6.36 -6.30
N ALA A 106 -10.87 -5.45 -5.73
CA ALA A 106 -10.96 -4.08 -6.21
C ALA A 106 -10.10 -3.14 -5.33
N PRO A 107 -9.38 -2.15 -5.88
CA PRO A 107 -8.73 -1.13 -5.06
C PRO A 107 -9.72 -0.49 -4.09
N LEU A 108 -9.27 -0.20 -2.87
CA LEU A 108 -10.11 0.28 -1.76
C LEU A 108 -11.03 1.44 -2.18
N TRP A 109 -10.49 2.43 -2.90
CA TRP A 109 -11.27 3.56 -3.40
C TRP A 109 -12.50 3.13 -4.22
N ARG A 110 -12.31 2.16 -5.11
CA ARG A 110 -13.39 1.64 -5.95
C ARG A 110 -14.38 0.79 -5.15
N ALA A 111 -13.87 -0.04 -4.26
CA ALA A 111 -14.69 -0.88 -3.41
C ALA A 111 -15.64 -0.05 -2.53
N LEU A 112 -15.14 1.02 -1.88
CA LEU A 112 -15.92 1.88 -1.00
C LEU A 112 -16.85 2.86 -1.73
N ALA A 113 -16.92 2.83 -3.06
CA ALA A 113 -17.83 3.72 -3.81
C ALA A 113 -19.30 3.61 -3.35
N LEU A 114 -19.75 2.40 -2.97
CA LEU A 114 -21.11 2.17 -2.47
C LEU A 114 -21.37 2.81 -1.10
N ALA A 115 -20.33 2.91 -0.26
CA ALA A 115 -20.45 3.52 1.08
C ALA A 115 -20.33 5.06 1.06
N ARG A 116 -19.84 5.64 -0.04
CA ARG A 116 -19.46 7.06 -0.14
C ARG A 116 -20.63 8.02 -0.33
N GLY A 117 -21.77 7.51 -0.74
CA GLY A 117 -22.97 8.33 -0.94
C GLY A 117 -23.96 8.22 0.22
N PRO A 118 -25.01 9.08 0.26
CA PRO A 118 -26.06 9.01 1.28
C PRO A 118 -26.82 7.67 1.26
N GLU A 119 -26.90 7.03 0.09
CA GLU A 119 -27.46 5.68 -0.06
C GLU A 119 -26.58 4.57 0.55
N GLY A 120 -25.39 4.91 1.08
CA GLY A 120 -24.48 4.00 1.74
C GLY A 120 -24.91 3.62 3.15
N ASP A 121 -25.83 4.35 3.79
CA ASP A 121 -26.35 4.00 5.12
C ASP A 121 -27.37 2.85 5.06
N ARG A 122 -26.84 1.66 4.85
CA ARG A 122 -27.62 0.43 4.81
C ARG A 122 -27.13 -0.56 5.87
N ALA A 123 -28.02 -1.34 6.42
CA ALA A 123 -27.70 -2.32 7.46
C ALA A 123 -26.56 -3.29 7.07
N SER A 124 -26.41 -3.60 5.77
CA SER A 124 -25.34 -4.48 5.26
C SER A 124 -24.00 -3.78 5.05
N ILE A 125 -23.97 -2.45 4.86
CA ILE A 125 -22.74 -1.71 4.56
C ILE A 125 -21.90 -1.47 5.83
N ARG A 126 -22.53 -1.21 6.97
CA ARG A 126 -21.81 -0.97 8.24
C ARG A 126 -20.90 -2.15 8.63
N PRO A 127 -21.42 -3.40 8.77
CA PRO A 127 -20.57 -4.54 9.13
C PRO A 127 -19.55 -4.89 8.04
N TRP A 128 -19.87 -4.65 6.77
CA TRP A 128 -18.94 -4.84 5.67
C TRP A 128 -17.77 -3.85 5.74
N LEU A 129 -18.05 -2.55 5.97
CA LEU A 129 -17.02 -1.52 6.10
C LEU A 129 -16.12 -1.76 7.33
N ALA A 130 -16.71 -2.11 8.47
CA ALA A 130 -15.98 -2.50 9.67
C ALA A 130 -15.14 -3.77 9.44
N GLY A 131 -15.68 -4.75 8.71
CA GLY A 131 -14.97 -5.98 8.35
C GLY A 131 -13.73 -5.74 7.49
N ILE A 132 -13.80 -4.82 6.52
CA ILE A 132 -12.64 -4.39 5.73
C ILE A 132 -11.59 -3.75 6.64
N ALA A 133 -11.99 -2.79 7.48
CA ALA A 133 -11.07 -2.10 8.38
C ALA A 133 -10.40 -3.08 9.36
N ARG A 134 -11.15 -4.02 9.92
CA ARG A 134 -10.66 -5.06 10.82
C ARG A 134 -9.63 -5.95 10.13
N THR A 135 -9.97 -6.53 8.97
CA THR A 135 -9.05 -7.44 8.26
C THR A 135 -7.79 -6.74 7.77
N TRP A 136 -7.89 -5.44 7.43
CA TRP A 136 -6.72 -4.63 7.13
C TRP A 136 -5.83 -4.43 8.37
N THR A 137 -6.44 -4.09 9.50
CA THR A 137 -5.73 -3.95 10.77
C THR A 137 -5.03 -5.25 11.18
N GLU A 138 -5.69 -6.41 11.01
CA GLU A 138 -5.12 -7.73 11.29
C GLU A 138 -3.87 -8.03 10.45
N GLN A 139 -3.85 -7.65 9.17
CA GLN A 139 -2.64 -7.81 8.33
C GLN A 139 -1.51 -6.90 8.77
N LEU A 140 -1.80 -5.64 9.10
CA LEU A 140 -0.79 -4.74 9.66
C LEU A 140 -0.26 -5.26 11.02
N ALA A 141 -1.12 -5.88 11.83
CA ALA A 141 -0.73 -6.44 13.12
C ALA A 141 0.36 -7.51 12.99
N LEU A 142 0.31 -8.35 11.96
CA LEU A 142 1.37 -9.35 11.70
C LEU A 142 2.72 -8.68 11.41
N MET A 143 2.73 -7.61 10.63
CA MET A 143 3.94 -6.85 10.33
C MET A 143 4.46 -6.12 11.57
N HIS A 144 3.58 -5.43 12.30
CA HIS A 144 3.95 -4.67 13.51
C HIS A 144 4.49 -5.59 14.61
N ALA A 145 3.93 -6.78 14.78
CA ALA A 145 4.43 -7.79 15.74
C ALA A 145 5.85 -8.28 15.39
N ALA A 146 6.22 -8.25 14.11
CA ALA A 146 7.56 -8.58 13.63
C ALA A 146 8.52 -7.37 13.62
N GLY A 147 8.08 -6.20 14.12
CA GLY A 147 8.85 -4.96 14.15
C GLY A 147 8.95 -4.25 12.79
N TRP A 148 8.04 -4.55 11.85
CA TRP A 148 7.99 -3.94 10.54
C TRP A 148 6.84 -2.93 10.44
N ALA A 149 7.05 -1.85 9.70
CA ALA A 149 6.00 -0.99 9.18
C ALA A 149 5.87 -1.22 7.67
N HIS A 150 4.65 -1.17 7.14
CA HIS A 150 4.40 -1.23 5.69
C HIS A 150 4.92 0.02 4.97
N ALA A 151 4.81 1.15 5.62
CA ALA A 151 5.30 2.47 5.21
C ALA A 151 4.65 3.06 3.93
N ASP A 152 3.75 2.32 3.27
CA ASP A 152 2.98 2.76 2.11
C ASP A 152 1.51 2.32 2.20
N VAL A 153 0.92 2.51 3.38
CA VAL A 153 -0.50 2.20 3.64
C VAL A 153 -1.36 3.23 2.91
N GLN A 154 -2.00 2.80 1.82
CA GLN A 154 -2.77 3.68 0.95
C GLN A 154 -3.85 2.92 0.16
N PRO A 155 -4.87 3.63 -0.41
CA PRO A 155 -5.98 2.98 -1.12
C PRO A 155 -5.60 2.16 -2.34
N THR A 156 -4.48 2.48 -3.01
CA THR A 156 -4.02 1.73 -4.19
C THR A 156 -3.26 0.46 -3.83
N ASN A 157 -2.71 0.39 -2.61
CA ASN A 157 -1.98 -0.76 -2.09
C ASN A 157 -2.86 -1.65 -1.18
N THR A 158 -4.18 -1.42 -1.21
CA THR A 158 -5.16 -2.23 -0.48
C THR A 158 -6.27 -2.63 -1.42
N LEU A 159 -6.43 -3.93 -1.60
CA LEU A 159 -7.51 -4.53 -2.38
C LEU A 159 -8.61 -5.00 -1.43
N VAL A 160 -9.85 -4.87 -1.84
CA VAL A 160 -10.99 -5.53 -1.18
C VAL A 160 -11.35 -6.73 -2.03
N THR A 161 -11.21 -7.91 -1.47
CA THR A 161 -11.49 -9.19 -2.11
C THR A 161 -12.99 -9.46 -2.21
N HIS A 162 -13.40 -10.47 -2.97
CA HIS A 162 -14.82 -10.79 -3.17
C HIS A 162 -15.55 -11.23 -1.91
N ASP A 163 -14.81 -11.75 -0.93
CA ASP A 163 -15.33 -12.11 0.40
C ASP A 163 -15.35 -10.93 1.39
N GLY A 164 -15.01 -9.73 0.92
CA GLY A 164 -15.09 -8.50 1.72
C GLY A 164 -13.89 -8.26 2.64
N HIS A 165 -12.79 -8.98 2.45
CA HIS A 165 -11.57 -8.79 3.22
C HIS A 165 -10.62 -7.79 2.56
N ALA A 166 -9.89 -7.04 3.35
CA ALA A 166 -8.77 -6.26 2.85
C ALA A 166 -7.57 -7.17 2.57
N ALA A 167 -6.84 -6.88 1.51
CA ALA A 167 -5.56 -7.52 1.18
C ALA A 167 -4.53 -6.44 0.86
N VAL A 168 -3.44 -6.43 1.64
CA VAL A 168 -2.33 -5.48 1.47
C VAL A 168 -1.37 -5.98 0.41
N ILE A 169 -0.91 -5.09 -0.45
CA ILE A 169 0.05 -5.36 -1.53
C ILE A 169 1.12 -4.29 -1.57
N ASP A 170 2.21 -4.54 -2.31
CA ASP A 170 3.31 -3.61 -2.55
C ASP A 170 4.15 -3.27 -1.31
N TYR A 171 5.10 -4.14 -1.03
CA TYR A 171 5.99 -4.06 0.14
C TYR A 171 7.34 -3.38 -0.17
N ALA A 172 7.44 -2.66 -1.30
CA ALA A 172 8.68 -2.02 -1.73
C ALA A 172 9.22 -1.01 -0.71
N LEU A 173 8.32 -0.30 -0.02
CA LEU A 173 8.68 0.73 0.96
C LEU A 173 8.68 0.23 2.41
N ALA A 174 8.37 -1.04 2.67
CA ALA A 174 8.33 -1.58 4.02
C ALA A 174 9.62 -1.28 4.80
N CYS A 175 9.52 -0.92 6.06
CA CYS A 175 10.61 -0.58 6.96
C CYS A 175 10.69 -1.59 8.11
N GLY A 176 11.84 -2.19 8.34
CA GLY A 176 12.00 -3.22 9.37
C GLY A 176 13.35 -3.23 10.09
N PRO A 177 13.51 -4.10 11.09
CA PRO A 177 14.76 -4.22 11.84
C PRO A 177 15.93 -4.60 10.93
N GLY A 178 17.07 -3.89 11.03
CA GLY A 178 18.26 -4.19 10.26
C GLY A 178 18.07 -4.05 8.75
N ASP A 179 17.18 -3.15 8.35
CA ASP A 179 16.93 -2.85 6.94
C ASP A 179 18.12 -2.10 6.35
N GLY A 180 18.96 -2.81 5.59
CA GLY A 180 20.11 -2.25 4.86
C GLY A 180 19.66 -1.59 3.55
N ARG A 181 18.82 -0.55 3.62
CA ARG A 181 18.22 0.08 2.45
C ARG A 181 19.24 0.56 1.44
N ARG A 182 18.94 0.24 0.18
CA ARG A 182 19.66 0.75 -0.99
C ARG A 182 19.13 2.10 -1.44
N VAL A 183 17.84 2.34 -1.22
CA VAL A 183 17.14 3.57 -1.58
C VAL A 183 16.52 4.17 -0.31
N PRO A 184 16.82 5.44 0.04
CA PRO A 184 16.24 6.08 1.21
C PRO A 184 14.71 6.14 1.12
N TYR A 185 14.02 5.77 2.21
CA TYR A 185 12.59 6.05 2.32
C TYR A 185 12.39 7.55 2.59
N ARG A 186 11.55 8.19 1.78
CA ARG A 186 11.22 9.62 1.87
C ARG A 186 9.71 9.84 1.83
N GLY A 187 8.94 8.96 2.49
CA GLY A 187 7.48 8.95 2.44
C GLY A 187 6.95 8.34 1.15
N ALA A 188 5.68 7.99 1.20
CA ALA A 188 4.93 7.38 0.11
C ALA A 188 3.96 8.37 -0.54
N LEU A 189 2.68 8.00 -0.67
CA LEU A 189 1.63 8.89 -1.17
C LEU A 189 1.42 10.08 -0.20
N THR A 190 1.53 11.29 -0.70
CA THR A 190 1.44 12.51 0.13
C THR A 190 0.17 12.55 0.98
N HIS A 191 -0.98 12.12 0.43
CA HIS A 191 -2.29 12.18 1.12
C HIS A 191 -2.39 11.28 2.35
N THR A 192 -1.56 10.25 2.45
CA THR A 192 -1.55 9.28 3.56
C THR A 192 -0.27 9.37 4.40
N THR A 193 0.61 10.34 4.11
CA THR A 193 1.82 10.56 4.89
C THR A 193 1.47 11.09 6.29
N ALA A 194 2.03 10.46 7.33
CA ALA A 194 1.83 10.86 8.72
C ALA A 194 2.59 12.16 9.06
N PRO A 195 2.10 13.00 9.99
CA PRO A 195 2.72 14.28 10.36
C PRO A 195 4.19 14.16 10.78
N GLU A 196 4.55 13.16 11.58
CA GLU A 196 5.93 12.92 12.01
C GLU A 196 6.85 12.54 10.85
N ILE A 197 6.34 11.79 9.86
CA ILE A 197 7.08 11.45 8.64
C ILE A 197 7.27 12.72 7.78
N ALA A 198 6.20 13.52 7.63
CA ALA A 198 6.27 14.78 6.91
C ALA A 198 7.30 15.74 7.53
N THR A 199 7.31 15.87 8.86
CA THR A 199 8.28 16.67 9.62
C THR A 199 9.70 16.18 9.36
N GLN A 200 9.97 14.87 9.51
CA GLN A 200 11.31 14.31 9.29
C GLN A 200 11.79 14.51 7.84
N ILE A 201 10.88 14.41 6.85
CA ILE A 201 11.22 14.67 5.45
C ILE A 201 11.65 16.13 5.26
N LEU A 202 10.98 17.07 5.90
CA LEU A 202 11.27 18.51 5.79
C LEU A 202 12.57 18.87 6.50
N ASP A 203 12.88 18.23 7.62
CA ASP A 203 14.03 18.54 8.47
C ASP A 203 15.32 17.83 8.04
N THR A 204 15.27 16.92 7.06
CA THR A 204 16.43 16.14 6.65
C THR A 204 16.74 16.28 5.15
N PRO A 205 18.02 16.15 4.73
CA PRO A 205 18.42 16.11 3.32
C PRO A 205 17.68 15.05 2.52
N ALA A 206 17.54 15.26 1.20
CA ALA A 206 16.75 14.38 0.33
C ALA A 206 17.29 12.95 0.21
N ASP A 207 18.57 12.74 0.47
CA ASP A 207 19.24 11.44 0.48
C ASP A 207 19.21 10.73 1.85
N THR A 208 18.66 11.39 2.88
CA THR A 208 18.54 10.82 4.23
C THR A 208 17.34 9.89 4.31
N HIS A 209 17.55 8.67 4.79
CA HIS A 209 16.47 7.74 5.07
C HIS A 209 15.64 8.19 6.28
N VAL A 210 14.32 8.22 6.13
CA VAL A 210 13.35 8.41 7.22
C VAL A 210 12.83 7.04 7.63
N GLN A 211 13.01 6.66 8.90
CA GLN A 211 12.55 5.36 9.38
C GLN A 211 11.05 5.40 9.71
N ALA A 212 10.23 4.81 8.87
CA ALA A 212 8.82 4.62 9.19
C ALA A 212 8.64 3.63 10.36
N GLN A 213 7.63 3.90 11.18
CA GLN A 213 7.29 3.12 12.37
C GLN A 213 5.80 2.72 12.31
N PRO A 214 5.36 1.66 13.05
CA PRO A 214 3.98 1.23 13.09
C PRO A 214 2.92 2.32 13.27
N PRO A 215 3.09 3.35 14.12
CA PRO A 215 2.10 4.43 14.22
C PRO A 215 1.89 5.22 12.91
N GLY A 216 2.90 5.27 12.03
CA GLY A 216 2.76 5.87 10.69
C GLY A 216 1.80 5.08 9.79
N ASP A 217 1.80 3.74 9.90
CA ASP A 217 0.84 2.88 9.21
C ASP A 217 -0.59 3.07 9.75
N MET A 218 -0.74 3.29 11.06
CA MET A 218 -2.05 3.58 11.65
C MET A 218 -2.63 4.90 11.10
N TRP A 219 -1.81 5.94 10.96
CA TRP A 219 -2.21 7.15 10.27
C TRP A 219 -2.60 6.88 8.81
N GLY A 220 -1.78 6.13 8.07
CA GLY A 220 -2.05 5.76 6.68
C GLY A 220 -3.38 5.01 6.51
N LEU A 221 -3.70 4.09 7.45
CA LEU A 221 -4.97 3.37 7.52
C LEU A 221 -6.13 4.34 7.75
N GLY A 222 -6.04 5.18 8.78
CA GLY A 222 -7.06 6.18 9.08
C GLY A 222 -7.29 7.16 7.92
N ALA A 223 -6.21 7.68 7.32
CA ALA A 223 -6.27 8.59 6.19
C ALA A 223 -6.90 7.95 4.95
N SER A 224 -6.61 6.69 4.69
CA SER A 224 -7.17 5.94 3.57
C SER A 224 -8.66 5.64 3.75
N LEU A 225 -9.06 5.21 4.94
CA LEU A 225 -10.47 4.98 5.28
C LEU A 225 -11.27 6.28 5.22
N PHE A 226 -10.75 7.36 5.84
CA PHE A 226 -11.34 8.69 5.76
C PHE A 226 -11.59 9.10 4.31
N TRP A 227 -10.54 9.07 3.49
CA TRP A 227 -10.62 9.50 2.10
C TRP A 227 -11.55 8.62 1.27
N CYS A 228 -11.43 7.30 1.38
CA CYS A 228 -12.25 6.38 0.61
C CYS A 228 -13.74 6.42 0.98
N TRP A 229 -14.07 6.76 2.21
CA TRP A 229 -15.45 6.87 2.68
C TRP A 229 -16.07 8.23 2.41
N THR A 230 -15.34 9.32 2.67
CA THR A 230 -15.87 10.68 2.53
C THR A 230 -15.69 11.27 1.13
N GLY A 231 -14.74 10.78 0.36
CA GLY A 231 -14.30 11.38 -0.90
C GLY A 231 -13.33 12.56 -0.72
N GLN A 232 -13.01 12.94 0.53
CA GLN A 232 -12.13 14.05 0.86
C GLN A 232 -10.88 13.56 1.60
N ARG A 233 -9.77 14.28 1.48
CA ARG A 233 -8.54 14.00 2.25
C ARG A 233 -8.71 14.44 3.69
N PRO A 234 -8.11 13.75 4.67
CA PRO A 234 -8.20 14.16 6.07
C PRO A 234 -7.50 15.50 6.32
N VAL A 235 -6.40 15.79 5.62
CA VAL A 235 -5.69 17.08 5.68
C VAL A 235 -6.03 17.87 4.43
N ALA A 236 -6.64 19.04 4.61
CA ALA A 236 -6.96 19.95 3.53
C ALA A 236 -5.72 20.77 3.13
N TYR A 237 -5.37 20.76 1.87
CA TYR A 237 -4.36 21.62 1.26
C TYR A 237 -4.69 21.86 -0.21
N ASP A 238 -4.11 22.91 -0.78
CA ASP A 238 -4.27 23.27 -2.17
C ASP A 238 -3.57 22.24 -3.09
N ASP A 239 -4.23 21.80 -4.14
CA ASP A 239 -3.70 20.84 -5.11
C ASP A 239 -2.56 21.42 -5.95
N ASP A 240 -2.46 22.74 -6.10
CA ASP A 240 -1.42 23.42 -6.85
C ASP A 240 -0.10 23.54 -6.07
N LEU A 241 -0.09 23.31 -4.76
CA LEU A 241 1.13 23.27 -3.96
C LEU A 241 2.07 22.14 -4.44
N ASP A 242 3.37 22.38 -4.38
CA ASP A 242 4.35 21.33 -4.55
C ASP A 242 4.33 20.31 -3.39
N ARG A 243 5.07 19.21 -3.55
CA ARG A 243 5.08 18.14 -2.55
C ARG A 243 5.57 18.61 -1.18
N LEU A 244 6.62 19.43 -1.11
CA LEU A 244 7.18 19.88 0.17
C LEU A 244 6.24 20.84 0.87
N GLN A 245 5.58 21.73 0.12
CA GLN A 245 4.55 22.62 0.65
C GLN A 245 3.36 21.83 1.21
N LYS A 246 2.90 20.77 0.52
CA LYS A 246 1.86 19.86 1.02
C LYS A 246 2.30 19.15 2.30
N LEU A 247 3.53 18.68 2.35
CA LEU A 247 4.09 18.05 3.56
C LEU A 247 4.18 19.05 4.73
N ALA A 248 4.49 20.32 4.47
CA ALA A 248 4.50 21.36 5.50
C ALA A 248 3.10 21.62 6.10
N VAL A 249 2.03 21.43 5.30
CA VAL A 249 0.65 21.48 5.84
C VAL A 249 0.36 20.23 6.66
N ILE A 250 0.73 19.05 6.17
CA ILE A 250 0.50 17.76 6.84
C ILE A 250 1.24 17.70 8.18
N ALA A 251 2.49 18.19 8.23
CA ALA A 251 3.31 18.23 9.46
C ALA A 251 2.65 18.98 10.64
N ARG A 252 1.67 19.85 10.37
CA ARG A 252 0.91 20.56 11.42
C ARG A 252 -0.08 19.63 12.13
N GLY A 253 -0.39 18.48 11.59
CA GLY A 253 -1.27 17.47 12.16
C GLY A 253 -2.76 17.85 12.20
N ALA A 254 -3.17 18.98 11.60
CA ALA A 254 -4.56 19.40 11.60
C ALA A 254 -5.37 18.62 10.56
N THR A 255 -6.45 17.98 10.99
CA THR A 255 -7.37 17.23 10.14
C THR A 255 -8.74 17.85 10.07
N THR A 256 -9.45 17.64 8.98
CA THR A 256 -10.89 17.94 8.87
C THR A 256 -11.65 17.01 9.81
N ALA A 257 -12.57 17.56 10.58
CA ALA A 257 -13.40 16.73 11.46
C ALA A 257 -14.28 15.79 10.61
N LEU A 258 -14.19 14.50 10.85
CA LEU A 258 -14.85 13.47 10.04
C LEU A 258 -16.37 13.64 10.03
N ARG A 259 -16.95 14.04 11.16
CA ARG A 259 -18.40 14.33 11.32
C ARG A 259 -18.94 15.41 10.37
N ASP A 260 -18.06 16.33 9.90
CA ASP A 260 -18.46 17.45 9.05
C ASP A 260 -18.52 17.06 7.57
N VAL A 261 -17.87 15.95 7.19
CA VAL A 261 -17.69 15.50 5.80
C VAL A 261 -18.17 14.08 5.54
N ARG A 262 -18.54 13.33 6.58
CA ARG A 262 -19.06 11.95 6.46
C ARG A 262 -20.32 11.92 5.59
N PRO A 263 -20.51 10.89 4.76
CA PRO A 263 -21.73 10.74 3.96
C PRO A 263 -22.97 10.38 4.81
N TRP A 264 -22.75 9.68 5.93
CA TRP A 264 -23.78 9.27 6.89
C TRP A 264 -23.14 8.93 8.25
N PRO A 265 -23.91 8.97 9.38
CA PRO A 265 -23.34 8.71 10.71
C PRO A 265 -22.97 7.24 10.93
N PHE A 266 -21.74 7.00 11.42
CA PHE A 266 -21.26 5.69 11.89
C PHE A 266 -20.29 5.90 13.07
N PRO A 267 -20.80 6.17 14.28
CA PRO A 267 -19.98 6.64 15.41
C PRO A 267 -18.77 5.76 15.72
N GLU A 268 -18.93 4.44 15.78
CA GLU A 268 -17.85 3.52 16.13
C GLU A 268 -16.73 3.54 15.08
N PHE A 269 -17.08 3.63 13.80
CA PHE A 269 -16.13 3.75 12.70
C PHE A 269 -15.45 5.13 12.69
N GLU A 270 -16.23 6.19 12.99
CA GLU A 270 -15.71 7.56 13.08
C GLU A 270 -14.69 7.70 14.21
N ASP A 271 -14.98 7.15 15.39
CA ASP A 271 -14.08 7.19 16.55
C ASP A 271 -12.77 6.45 16.25
N ALA A 272 -12.85 5.26 15.65
CA ALA A 272 -11.69 4.47 15.28
C ALA A 272 -10.81 5.17 14.21
N VAL A 273 -11.43 5.70 13.14
CA VAL A 273 -10.70 6.45 12.09
C VAL A 273 -10.09 7.73 12.66
N THR A 274 -10.81 8.46 13.52
CA THR A 274 -10.32 9.68 14.15
C THR A 274 -9.15 9.38 15.09
N GLY A 275 -9.22 8.30 15.86
CA GLY A 275 -8.13 7.84 16.72
C GLY A 275 -6.84 7.54 15.91
N CYS A 276 -6.98 6.89 14.75
CA CYS A 276 -5.85 6.66 13.85
C CYS A 276 -5.21 7.95 13.33
N LEU A 277 -5.99 9.04 13.24
CA LEU A 277 -5.55 10.35 12.76
C LEU A 277 -5.11 11.30 13.90
N ALA A 278 -4.83 10.79 15.09
CA ALA A 278 -4.25 11.59 16.16
C ALA A 278 -2.89 12.17 15.70
N PRO A 279 -2.64 13.50 15.90
CA PRO A 279 -1.39 14.12 15.45
C PRO A 279 -0.15 13.51 16.11
N ASP A 280 -0.23 13.28 17.44
CA ASP A 280 0.85 12.57 18.15
C ASP A 280 0.77 11.07 17.83
N PRO A 281 1.83 10.46 17.31
CA PRO A 281 1.87 9.02 17.04
C PRO A 281 1.65 8.15 18.29
N ALA A 282 1.95 8.66 19.50
CA ALA A 282 1.73 7.95 20.76
C ALA A 282 0.25 7.85 21.16
N ASP A 283 -0.58 8.75 20.66
CA ASP A 283 -2.04 8.76 20.93
C ASP A 283 -2.84 7.89 19.95
N ARG A 284 -2.19 7.35 18.92
CA ARG A 284 -2.85 6.47 17.94
C ARG A 284 -3.03 5.07 18.52
N PRO A 285 -4.18 4.43 18.25
CA PRO A 285 -4.37 3.05 18.69
C PRO A 285 -3.33 2.13 18.05
N THR A 286 -2.87 1.15 18.81
CA THR A 286 -2.13 0.01 18.26
C THR A 286 -3.06 -0.85 17.40
N THR A 287 -2.50 -1.69 16.54
CA THR A 287 -3.31 -2.65 15.76
C THR A 287 -4.13 -3.57 16.66
N LYS A 288 -3.62 -3.94 17.84
CA LYS A 288 -4.34 -4.77 18.82
C LYS A 288 -5.57 -4.07 19.39
N GLU A 289 -5.43 -2.80 19.77
CA GLU A 289 -6.54 -1.98 20.29
C GLU A 289 -7.57 -1.73 19.20
N LEU A 290 -7.13 -1.41 17.98
CA LEU A 290 -8.02 -1.14 16.87
C LEU A 290 -8.78 -2.39 16.40
N THR A 291 -8.16 -3.57 16.38
CA THR A 291 -8.84 -4.82 16.05
C THR A 291 -9.97 -5.14 17.05
N ALA A 292 -9.82 -4.74 18.30
CA ALA A 292 -10.84 -4.91 19.32
C ALA A 292 -12.00 -3.90 19.20
N ALA A 293 -11.79 -2.80 18.50
CA ALA A 293 -12.79 -1.74 18.29
C ALA A 293 -13.71 -1.99 17.08
N TRP A 294 -13.28 -2.86 16.13
CA TRP A 294 -14.07 -3.28 14.96
C TRP A 294 -14.97 -4.48 15.30
#